data_1f18b4c594804e5eb0341e9a3d90e462
#
_entry.id   1f18b4c594804e5eb0341e9a3d90e462
#
_cell.length_a   1.000
_cell.length_b   1.000
_cell.length_c   1.000
_cell.angle_alpha   90.00
_cell.angle_beta   90.00
_cell.angle_gamma   90.00
#
_symmetry.space_group_name_H-M   'P 1'
#
loop_
_entity.id
_entity.type
_entity.pdbx_description
1 polymer ?
#
loop_
_entity_poly.entity_id
_entity_poly.type
_entity_poly.pdbx_seq_one_letter_code
_entity_poly.pdbx_strand_id
1 'polypeptide(L)'
;GIDFKASPQLIHSYAGALYLQSHMDIHDTEVIEAVRYHTTARAGMSLLETVVYLADLTSEDREYPDVGEMRRLCDTDLRKAMIHALTHTVKELTRKQKPICPDTLGACKEYGVTIPTMNGGVL
;
A
#
# COMPACT_ATOMS: atom_id res chain seq x y z
N GLY A 1 3.32 17.31 -2.30
CA GLY A 1 2.92 16.60 -3.49
C GLY A 1 3.61 15.26 -3.64
N ILE A 2 3.17 14.48 -4.59
CA ILE A 2 3.73 13.17 -4.88
C ILE A 2 4.80 13.30 -5.94
N ASP A 3 5.97 12.73 -5.69
CA ASP A 3 7.05 12.69 -6.68
C ASP A 3 6.94 11.41 -7.50
N PHE A 4 6.30 11.49 -8.68
CA PHE A 4 6.11 10.35 -9.56
C PHE A 4 7.41 9.82 -10.15
N LYS A 5 8.44 10.65 -10.28
CA LYS A 5 9.74 10.19 -10.78
C LYS A 5 10.42 9.25 -9.79
N ALA A 6 10.27 9.52 -8.49
CA ALA A 6 10.85 8.68 -7.45
C ALA A 6 10.04 7.41 -7.18
N SER A 7 8.78 7.37 -7.60
CA SER A 7 7.85 6.26 -7.28
C SER A 7 7.02 5.88 -8.52
N PRO A 8 7.61 5.13 -9.48
CA PRO A 8 6.89 4.74 -10.70
C PRO A 8 5.61 3.95 -10.48
N GLN A 9 5.53 3.16 -9.39
CA GLN A 9 4.31 2.41 -9.07
C GLN A 9 3.12 3.33 -8.79
N LEU A 10 3.36 4.54 -8.28
CA LEU A 10 2.29 5.51 -8.06
C LEU A 10 1.67 5.95 -9.38
N ILE A 11 2.50 6.13 -10.41
CA ILE A 11 2.03 6.46 -11.76
C ILE A 11 1.07 5.37 -12.26
N HIS A 12 1.44 4.10 -12.07
CA HIS A 12 0.60 2.97 -12.48
C HIS A 12 -0.76 2.98 -11.78
N SER A 13 -0.80 3.20 -10.47
CA SER A 13 -2.04 3.21 -9.70
C SER A 13 -2.96 4.34 -10.12
N TYR A 14 -2.42 5.56 -10.23
CA TYR A 14 -3.20 6.72 -10.63
C TYR A 14 -3.63 6.63 -12.10
N ALA A 15 -2.76 6.17 -12.99
CA ALA A 15 -3.08 5.99 -14.39
C ALA A 15 -4.17 4.92 -14.57
N GLY A 16 -4.09 3.82 -13.81
CA GLY A 16 -5.12 2.78 -13.83
C GLY A 16 -6.48 3.29 -13.42
N ALA A 17 -6.54 4.09 -12.34
CA ALA A 17 -7.79 4.70 -11.88
C ALA A 17 -8.38 5.62 -12.95
N LEU A 18 -7.55 6.47 -13.55
CA LEU A 18 -7.98 7.37 -14.63
C LEU A 18 -8.46 6.60 -15.86
N TYR A 19 -7.76 5.52 -16.21
CA TYR A 19 -8.15 4.69 -17.35
C TYR A 19 -9.52 4.07 -17.17
N LEU A 20 -9.79 3.52 -15.98
CA LEU A 20 -11.08 2.95 -15.64
C LEU A 20 -12.20 3.98 -15.77
N GLN A 21 -11.95 5.21 -15.28
CA GLN A 21 -12.90 6.30 -15.35
C GLN A 21 -13.17 6.76 -16.77
N SER A 22 -12.11 6.90 -17.58
CA SER A 22 -12.18 7.58 -18.88
C SER A 22 -12.50 6.64 -20.03
N HIS A 23 -11.99 5.39 -20.00
CA HIS A 23 -12.05 4.48 -21.14
C HIS A 23 -12.95 3.28 -20.93
N MET A 24 -13.09 2.82 -19.70
CA MET A 24 -13.91 1.66 -19.38
C MET A 24 -15.24 2.03 -18.75
N ASP A 25 -15.50 3.31 -18.62
CA ASP A 25 -16.75 3.86 -18.07
C ASP A 25 -17.09 3.28 -16.68
N ILE A 26 -16.06 3.04 -15.88
CA ILE A 26 -16.21 2.57 -14.50
C ILE A 26 -16.16 3.79 -13.59
N HIS A 27 -17.29 4.10 -12.97
CA HIS A 27 -17.43 5.28 -12.11
C HIS A 27 -17.74 4.91 -10.65
N ASP A 28 -17.68 3.63 -10.30
CA ASP A 28 -17.83 3.22 -8.90
C ASP A 28 -16.64 3.74 -8.11
N THR A 29 -16.90 4.69 -7.22
CA THR A 29 -15.87 5.37 -6.44
C THR A 29 -15.05 4.38 -5.61
N GLU A 30 -15.69 3.36 -5.04
CA GLU A 30 -14.99 2.38 -4.20
C GLU A 30 -13.99 1.57 -5.01
N VAL A 31 -14.35 1.15 -6.24
CA VAL A 31 -13.46 0.41 -7.13
C VAL A 31 -12.29 1.30 -7.57
N ILE A 32 -12.58 2.53 -7.97
CA ILE A 32 -11.58 3.49 -8.42
C ILE A 32 -10.57 3.79 -7.31
N GLU A 33 -11.06 4.00 -6.08
CA GLU A 33 -10.19 4.25 -4.93
C GLU A 33 -9.33 3.02 -4.58
N ALA A 34 -9.89 1.81 -4.73
CA ALA A 34 -9.11 0.59 -4.51
C ALA A 34 -7.94 0.49 -5.49
N VAL A 35 -8.16 0.79 -6.76
CA VAL A 35 -7.10 0.80 -7.77
C VAL A 35 -6.07 1.90 -7.46
N ARG A 36 -6.54 3.10 -7.10
CA ARG A 36 -5.67 4.24 -6.82
C ARG A 36 -4.67 3.95 -5.69
N TYR A 37 -5.13 3.31 -4.64
CA TYR A 37 -4.33 3.14 -3.41
C TYR A 37 -3.77 1.73 -3.21
N HIS A 38 -3.84 0.87 -4.22
CA HIS A 38 -3.44 -0.54 -4.05
C HIS A 38 -1.93 -0.73 -3.81
N THR A 39 -1.08 0.25 -4.15
CA THR A 39 0.36 0.16 -3.89
C THR A 39 0.81 0.96 -2.68
N THR A 40 0.06 1.99 -2.29
CA THR A 40 0.49 2.92 -1.24
C THR A 40 -0.27 2.75 0.07
N ALA A 41 -1.50 2.25 0.01
CA ALA A 41 -2.48 2.38 1.08
C ALA A 41 -2.78 3.86 1.35
N ARG A 42 -3.67 4.13 2.27
CA ARG A 42 -3.97 5.47 2.79
C ARG A 42 -4.69 5.33 4.13
N ALA A 43 -4.81 6.43 4.87
CA ALA A 43 -5.67 6.45 6.06
C ALA A 43 -7.13 6.33 5.64
N GLY A 44 -7.94 5.63 6.42
CA GLY A 44 -9.37 5.53 6.21
C GLY A 44 -9.81 4.68 5.02
N MET A 45 -9.04 3.66 4.65
CA MET A 45 -9.42 2.77 3.55
C MET A 45 -10.71 2.00 3.83
N SER A 46 -11.54 1.83 2.78
CA SER A 46 -12.67 0.93 2.82
C SER A 46 -12.19 -0.52 2.92
N LEU A 47 -13.12 -1.43 3.22
CA LEU A 47 -12.78 -2.86 3.24
C LEU A 47 -12.25 -3.31 1.88
N LEU A 48 -12.88 -2.87 0.78
CA LEU A 48 -12.42 -3.23 -0.57
C LEU A 48 -11.00 -2.73 -0.83
N GLU A 49 -10.70 -1.47 -0.49
CA GLU A 49 -9.35 -0.93 -0.63
C GLU A 49 -8.33 -1.75 0.16
N THR A 50 -8.67 -2.12 1.38
CA THR A 50 -7.81 -2.93 2.26
C THR A 50 -7.54 -4.30 1.65
N VAL A 51 -8.59 -4.98 1.18
CA VAL A 51 -8.46 -6.32 0.59
C VAL A 51 -7.60 -6.28 -0.67
N VAL A 52 -7.80 -5.28 -1.53
CA VAL A 52 -7.01 -5.16 -2.78
C VAL A 52 -5.54 -4.88 -2.47
N TYR A 53 -5.26 -4.01 -1.51
CA TYR A 53 -3.89 -3.72 -1.08
C TYR A 53 -3.19 -4.99 -0.57
N LEU A 54 -3.85 -5.75 0.30
CA LEU A 54 -3.29 -6.98 0.86
C LEU A 54 -3.16 -8.08 -0.20
N ALA A 55 -4.13 -8.19 -1.11
CA ALA A 55 -4.09 -9.17 -2.18
C ALA A 55 -2.88 -8.97 -3.10
N ASP A 56 -2.53 -7.71 -3.40
CA ASP A 56 -1.34 -7.41 -4.20
C ASP A 56 -0.06 -7.92 -3.50
N LEU A 57 0.03 -7.75 -2.19
CA LEU A 57 1.21 -8.17 -1.43
C LEU A 57 1.29 -9.67 -1.17
N THR A 58 0.18 -10.40 -1.31
CA THR A 58 0.11 -11.82 -1.01
C THR A 58 -0.15 -12.69 -2.25
N SER A 59 -0.11 -12.11 -3.44
CA SER A 59 -0.33 -12.85 -4.69
C SER A 59 0.71 -13.97 -4.85
N GLU A 60 0.37 -14.99 -5.65
CA GLU A 60 1.16 -16.22 -5.77
C GLU A 60 2.59 -15.97 -6.26
N ASP A 61 2.79 -14.93 -7.07
CA ASP A 61 4.09 -14.58 -7.62
C ASP A 61 4.96 -13.77 -6.66
N ARG A 62 4.43 -13.40 -5.48
CA ARG A 62 5.19 -12.66 -4.47
C ARG A 62 6.00 -13.62 -3.60
N GLU A 63 7.31 -13.38 -3.54
CA GLU A 63 8.21 -14.14 -2.68
C GLU A 63 9.08 -13.20 -1.86
N TYR A 64 8.91 -13.26 -0.56
CA TYR A 64 9.75 -12.59 0.44
C TYR A 64 9.64 -13.38 1.74
N PRO A 65 10.60 -13.21 2.69
CA PRO A 65 10.66 -14.11 3.87
C PRO A 65 9.37 -14.22 4.66
N ASP A 66 8.59 -13.13 4.76
CA ASP A 66 7.40 -13.09 5.61
C ASP A 66 6.09 -13.35 4.86
N VAL A 67 6.15 -13.74 3.57
CA VAL A 67 4.92 -13.84 2.76
C VAL A 67 3.94 -14.87 3.30
N GLY A 68 4.45 -15.99 3.83
CA GLY A 68 3.58 -17.02 4.42
C GLY A 68 2.81 -16.52 5.64
N GLU A 69 3.49 -15.79 6.51
CA GLU A 69 2.85 -15.17 7.68
C GLU A 69 1.84 -14.10 7.26
N MET A 70 2.19 -13.30 6.24
CA MET A 70 1.27 -12.29 5.70
C MET A 70 -0.01 -12.93 5.18
N ARG A 71 0.11 -14.03 4.42
CA ARG A 71 -1.05 -14.77 3.90
C ARG A 71 -1.93 -15.31 5.01
N ARG A 72 -1.30 -15.85 6.06
CA ARG A 72 -2.02 -16.36 7.23
C ARG A 72 -2.81 -15.25 7.92
N LEU A 73 -2.18 -14.08 8.11
CA LEU A 73 -2.83 -12.93 8.75
C LEU A 73 -4.00 -12.41 7.93
N CYS A 74 -3.90 -12.41 6.60
CA CYS A 74 -5.01 -11.98 5.73
C CYS A 74 -6.25 -12.86 5.93
N ASP A 75 -6.07 -14.13 6.27
CA ASP A 75 -7.18 -15.05 6.50
C ASP A 75 -7.73 -14.97 7.92
N THR A 76 -6.99 -14.41 8.88
CA THR A 76 -7.36 -14.50 10.30
C THR A 76 -7.58 -13.14 10.95
N ASP A 77 -6.85 -12.09 10.59
CA ASP A 77 -6.93 -10.79 11.25
C ASP A 77 -6.44 -9.68 10.31
N LEU A 78 -7.39 -9.01 9.66
CA LEU A 78 -7.06 -7.96 8.68
C LEU A 78 -6.29 -6.78 9.29
N ARG A 79 -6.57 -6.44 10.56
CA ARG A 79 -5.84 -5.34 11.21
C ARG A 79 -4.38 -5.70 11.38
N LYS A 80 -4.10 -6.90 11.88
CA LYS A 80 -2.72 -7.39 12.03
C LYS A 80 -2.04 -7.54 10.67
N ALA A 81 -2.80 -7.99 9.65
CA ALA A 81 -2.30 -8.07 8.30
C ALA A 81 -1.86 -6.69 7.78
N MET A 82 -2.68 -5.66 8.01
CA MET A 82 -2.33 -4.29 7.60
C MET A 82 -1.08 -3.78 8.32
N ILE A 83 -0.96 -4.02 9.62
CA ILE A 83 0.23 -3.61 10.39
C ILE A 83 1.47 -4.30 9.81
N HIS A 84 1.38 -5.60 9.55
CA HIS A 84 2.47 -6.37 8.98
C HIS A 84 2.84 -5.88 7.57
N ALA A 85 1.82 -5.64 6.75
CA ALA A 85 2.00 -5.17 5.38
C ALA A 85 2.65 -3.79 5.31
N LEU A 86 2.19 -2.85 6.13
CA LEU A 86 2.75 -1.50 6.18
C LEU A 86 4.18 -1.53 6.71
N THR A 87 4.44 -2.34 7.71
CA THR A 87 5.79 -2.52 8.25
C THR A 87 6.74 -3.04 7.16
N HIS A 88 6.30 -4.05 6.42
CA HIS A 88 7.08 -4.59 5.30
C HIS A 88 7.35 -3.52 4.22
N THR A 89 6.32 -2.80 3.82
CA THR A 89 6.42 -1.75 2.80
C THR A 89 7.43 -0.67 3.21
N VAL A 90 7.31 -0.19 4.45
CA VAL A 90 8.20 0.86 4.98
C VAL A 90 9.64 0.36 5.04
N LYS A 91 9.86 -0.86 5.52
CA LYS A 91 11.21 -1.45 5.57
C LYS A 91 11.83 -1.58 4.19
N GLU A 92 11.05 -2.03 3.20
CA GLU A 92 11.54 -2.18 1.83
C GLU A 92 11.88 -0.82 1.20
N LEU A 93 11.03 0.18 1.37
CA LEU A 93 11.29 1.51 0.85
C LEU A 93 12.54 2.12 1.50
N THR A 94 12.69 1.96 2.81
CA THR A 94 13.84 2.47 3.55
C THR A 94 15.12 1.76 3.10
N ARG A 95 15.07 0.43 2.95
CA ARG A 95 16.22 -0.35 2.48
C ARG A 95 16.67 0.09 1.09
N LYS A 96 15.72 0.38 0.20
CA LYS A 96 15.99 0.83 -1.17
C LYS A 96 16.28 2.32 -1.27
N GLN A 97 16.23 3.04 -0.14
CA GLN A 97 16.43 4.49 -0.08
C GLN A 97 15.42 5.24 -0.97
N LYS A 98 14.19 4.73 -1.03
CA LYS A 98 13.10 5.36 -1.75
C LYS A 98 12.24 6.19 -0.80
N PRO A 99 11.66 7.30 -1.28
CA PRO A 99 10.77 8.10 -0.44
C PRO A 99 9.48 7.36 -0.11
N ILE A 100 8.91 7.69 1.04
CA ILE A 100 7.61 7.16 1.47
C ILE A 100 6.58 8.25 1.19
N CYS A 101 5.57 7.94 0.38
CA CYS A 101 4.60 8.95 -0.03
C CYS A 101 3.67 9.31 1.14
N PRO A 102 3.07 10.52 1.10
CA PRO A 102 2.18 10.97 2.19
C PRO A 102 1.00 10.03 2.47
N ASP A 103 0.46 9.38 1.47
CA ASP A 103 -0.65 8.43 1.67
C ASP A 103 -0.22 7.23 2.52
N THR A 104 0.96 6.68 2.24
CA THR A 104 1.54 5.58 3.04
C THR A 104 1.81 6.03 4.47
N LEU A 105 2.35 7.24 4.65
CA LEU A 105 2.57 7.81 5.97
C LEU A 105 1.28 7.94 6.77
N GLY A 106 0.20 8.37 6.12
CA GLY A 106 -1.12 8.47 6.76
C GLY A 106 -1.63 7.11 7.22
N ALA A 107 -1.49 6.09 6.38
CA ALA A 107 -1.87 4.72 6.74
C ALA A 107 -1.04 4.20 7.93
N CYS A 108 0.26 4.43 7.92
CA CYS A 108 1.14 4.04 9.02
C CYS A 108 0.72 4.68 10.33
N LYS A 109 0.37 5.96 10.30
CA LYS A 109 -0.10 6.68 11.49
C LYS A 109 -1.39 6.06 12.03
N GLU A 110 -2.33 5.73 11.15
CA GLU A 110 -3.60 5.12 11.56
C GLU A 110 -3.40 3.76 12.25
N TYR A 111 -2.48 2.95 11.75
CA TYR A 111 -2.23 1.62 12.30
C TYR A 111 -1.12 1.59 13.35
N GLY A 112 -0.53 2.72 13.68
CA GLY A 112 0.52 2.79 14.69
C GLY A 112 1.84 2.17 14.24
N VAL A 113 2.11 2.16 12.94
CA VAL A 113 3.35 1.62 12.39
C VAL A 113 4.46 2.65 12.51
N THR A 114 5.58 2.25 13.12
CA THR A 114 6.75 3.11 13.30
C THR A 114 7.55 3.19 12.00
N ILE A 115 7.95 4.41 11.65
CA ILE A 115 8.70 4.67 10.42
C ILE A 115 10.16 4.97 10.76
N PRO A 116 11.12 4.12 10.32
CA PRO A 116 12.53 4.40 10.55
C PRO A 116 12.98 5.62 9.75
N THR A 117 13.89 6.41 10.35
CA THR A 117 14.50 7.54 9.65
C THR A 117 15.83 7.13 9.02
N MET A 118 16.31 7.94 8.08
CA MET A 118 17.62 7.73 7.45
C MET A 118 18.77 7.79 8.45
N ASN A 119 18.57 8.43 9.61
CA ASN A 119 19.57 8.56 10.65
C ASN A 119 19.49 7.47 11.73
N GLY A 120 18.70 6.43 11.50
CA GLY A 120 18.54 5.34 12.44
C GLY A 120 17.56 5.61 13.57
N GLY A 121 16.96 6.81 13.62
CA GLY A 121 15.88 7.11 14.56
C GLY A 121 14.52 6.67 14.02
N VAL A 122 13.46 7.04 14.75
CA VAL A 122 12.07 6.78 14.34
C VAL A 122 11.27 8.08 14.35
N LEU A 123 10.27 8.13 13.49
CA LEU A 123 9.36 9.26 13.44
C LEU A 123 8.16 9.04 14.38
#